data_54d33768a84ef56417cbde94176ab60a
#
_entry.id   54d33768a84ef56417cbde94176ab60a
#
_cell.length_a   1.000
_cell.length_b   1.000
_cell.length_c   1.000
_cell.angle_alpha   90.00
_cell.angle_beta   90.00
_cell.angle_gamma   90.00
#
_symmetry.space_group_name_H-M   'P 1'
#
loop_
_entity.id
_entity.type
_entity.pdbx_description
1 polymer ?
#
loop_
_entity_poly.entity_id
_entity_poly.type
_entity_poly.pdbx_seq_one_letter_code
_entity_poly.pdbx_strand_id
1 'polypeptide(L)'
;LEKDVDCVLIIDDDAMIAGDYMEQILQARQQQPQYKAFAGTLRTDGKIDTFHRRNLQKTGLMSKNCTEQQYRQPCFACDIASFCGMVLDMDLVRQIGLPHAEYFIWYDDTEYSLRIHQYTRFLVVTAAELDHKTKRTSVTKPRRYDWKDYYAVRNRMLMVEEHGNFIDKSVNYLDLFFHVIFRNWLFGLIKKDGYDWKYERRLVNAAIRNTRSGKLENVIITRERQGSYGK
;
A
#
# COMPACT_ATOMS: atom_id res chain seq x y z
N LEU A 1 -16.91 -16.87 -4.55
CA LEU A 1 -17.05 -15.77 -5.52
C LEU A 1 -18.36 -15.98 -6.31
N GLU A 2 -19.22 -14.96 -6.35
CA GLU A 2 -20.50 -15.01 -7.03
C GLU A 2 -20.30 -15.26 -8.53
N LYS A 3 -21.20 -16.08 -9.13
CA LYS A 3 -21.04 -16.52 -10.53
C LYS A 3 -21.51 -15.48 -11.55
N ASP A 4 -22.43 -14.62 -11.14
CA ASP A 4 -23.13 -13.68 -12.05
C ASP A 4 -22.62 -12.23 -11.93
N VAL A 5 -21.35 -12.04 -11.51
CA VAL A 5 -20.71 -10.74 -11.38
C VAL A 5 -19.56 -10.65 -12.38
N ASP A 6 -19.57 -9.62 -13.22
CA ASP A 6 -18.54 -9.39 -14.24
C ASP A 6 -17.30 -8.66 -13.70
N CYS A 7 -17.49 -7.74 -12.76
CA CYS A 7 -16.40 -6.98 -12.15
C CYS A 7 -16.70 -6.61 -10.70
N VAL A 8 -15.66 -6.29 -9.96
CA VAL A 8 -15.72 -5.84 -8.56
C VAL A 8 -15.06 -4.49 -8.42
N LEU A 9 -15.69 -3.58 -7.69
CA LEU A 9 -15.12 -2.33 -7.22
C LEU A 9 -14.63 -2.50 -5.78
N ILE A 10 -13.38 -2.15 -5.54
CA ILE A 10 -12.79 -2.06 -4.21
C ILE A 10 -12.60 -0.58 -3.87
N ILE A 11 -13.10 -0.16 -2.72
CA ILE A 11 -13.09 1.24 -2.30
C ILE A 11 -12.88 1.34 -0.78
N ASP A 12 -12.12 2.34 -0.35
CA ASP A 12 -11.92 2.66 1.06
C ASP A 12 -13.18 3.35 1.63
N ASP A 13 -13.44 3.18 2.91
CA ASP A 13 -14.65 3.70 3.59
C ASP A 13 -14.67 5.24 3.71
N ASP A 14 -13.54 5.90 3.52
CA ASP A 14 -13.38 7.35 3.50
C ASP A 14 -13.25 7.95 2.08
N ALA A 15 -13.54 7.15 1.04
CA ALA A 15 -13.55 7.59 -0.35
C ALA A 15 -14.98 7.75 -0.91
N MET A 16 -15.13 8.71 -1.81
CA MET A 16 -16.40 8.99 -2.50
C MET A 16 -16.17 8.99 -4.01
N ILE A 17 -16.78 8.06 -4.71
CA ILE A 17 -16.78 8.04 -6.17
C ILE A 17 -17.74 9.09 -6.74
N ALA A 18 -17.40 9.67 -7.90
CA ALA A 18 -18.34 10.47 -8.70
C ALA A 18 -19.49 9.60 -9.20
N GLY A 19 -20.64 10.21 -9.45
CA GLY A 19 -21.86 9.48 -9.85
C GLY A 19 -21.71 8.66 -11.13
N ASP A 20 -20.84 9.08 -12.03
CA ASP A 20 -20.53 8.44 -13.31
C ASP A 20 -19.26 7.56 -13.27
N TYR A 21 -18.63 7.38 -12.11
CA TYR A 21 -17.36 6.64 -11.95
C TYR A 21 -17.39 5.27 -12.64
N MET A 22 -18.39 4.46 -12.31
CA MET A 22 -18.51 3.12 -12.87
C MET A 22 -18.86 3.13 -14.36
N GLU A 23 -19.64 4.11 -14.82
CA GLU A 23 -19.96 4.29 -16.24
C GLU A 23 -18.67 4.54 -17.05
N GLN A 24 -17.82 5.46 -16.61
CA GLN A 24 -16.53 5.75 -17.23
C GLN A 24 -15.60 4.52 -17.26
N ILE A 25 -15.54 3.77 -16.17
CA ILE A 25 -14.74 2.53 -16.11
C ILE A 25 -15.31 1.47 -17.08
N LEU A 26 -16.62 1.23 -17.08
CA LEU A 26 -17.24 0.21 -17.94
C LEU A 26 -17.11 0.57 -19.43
N GLN A 27 -17.22 1.84 -19.78
CA GLN A 27 -16.95 2.31 -21.13
C GLN A 27 -15.50 2.05 -21.56
N ALA A 28 -14.54 2.39 -20.69
CA ALA A 28 -13.13 2.13 -20.96
C ALA A 28 -12.83 0.62 -21.06
N ARG A 29 -13.48 -0.21 -20.23
CA ARG A 29 -13.38 -1.68 -20.29
C ARG A 29 -13.84 -2.23 -21.64
N GLN A 30 -14.91 -1.71 -22.20
CA GLN A 30 -15.40 -2.11 -23.52
C GLN A 30 -14.46 -1.68 -24.65
N GLN A 31 -13.89 -0.48 -24.56
CA GLN A 31 -12.97 0.08 -25.56
C GLN A 31 -11.56 -0.52 -25.49
N GLN A 32 -11.14 -1.03 -24.34
CA GLN A 32 -9.78 -1.53 -24.08
C GLN A 32 -9.83 -2.94 -23.46
N PRO A 33 -10.33 -3.95 -24.17
CA PRO A 33 -10.59 -5.29 -23.64
C PRO A 33 -9.34 -6.07 -23.23
N GLN A 34 -8.15 -5.58 -23.60
CA GLN A 34 -6.87 -6.15 -23.18
C GLN A 34 -6.53 -5.85 -21.71
N TYR A 35 -7.18 -4.85 -21.08
CA TYR A 35 -7.03 -4.58 -19.67
C TYR A 35 -8.12 -5.31 -18.87
N LYS A 36 -7.72 -5.85 -17.71
CA LYS A 36 -8.60 -6.56 -16.77
C LYS A 36 -8.63 -5.90 -15.39
N ALA A 37 -7.86 -4.83 -15.23
CA ALA A 37 -7.76 -4.05 -14.01
C ALA A 37 -7.84 -2.55 -14.35
N PHE A 38 -8.65 -1.81 -13.60
CA PHE A 38 -8.94 -0.41 -13.84
C PHE A 38 -8.84 0.38 -12.55
N ALA A 39 -8.56 1.67 -12.68
CA ALA A 39 -8.59 2.60 -11.57
C ALA A 39 -8.94 4.00 -12.06
N GLY A 40 -9.48 4.83 -11.20
CA GLY A 40 -9.80 6.22 -11.53
C GLY A 40 -8.77 7.22 -11.03
N THR A 41 -9.05 8.50 -11.24
CA THR A 41 -8.31 9.65 -10.70
C THR A 41 -8.74 9.89 -9.26
N LEU A 42 -7.82 9.70 -8.33
CA LEU A 42 -8.05 9.99 -6.93
C LEU A 42 -7.65 11.44 -6.62
N ARG A 43 -8.53 12.15 -5.90
CA ARG A 43 -8.27 13.51 -5.41
C ARG A 43 -8.24 13.53 -3.88
N THR A 44 -7.31 14.30 -3.33
CA THR A 44 -7.25 14.63 -1.91
C THR A 44 -7.18 16.14 -1.77
N ASP A 45 -8.09 16.75 -1.01
CA ASP A 45 -8.25 18.22 -0.91
C ASP A 45 -8.37 18.90 -2.30
N GLY A 46 -9.14 18.28 -3.22
CA GLY A 46 -9.40 18.79 -4.58
C GLY A 46 -8.21 18.67 -5.55
N LYS A 47 -7.07 18.14 -5.14
CA LYS A 47 -5.88 17.95 -5.99
C LYS A 47 -5.69 16.48 -6.33
N ILE A 48 -5.19 16.20 -7.53
CA ILE A 48 -4.83 14.84 -7.93
C ILE A 48 -3.80 14.29 -6.96
N ASP A 49 -4.08 13.12 -6.39
CA ASP A 49 -3.16 12.41 -5.52
C ASP A 49 -2.44 11.29 -6.29
N THR A 50 -1.27 11.61 -6.78
CA THR A 50 -0.47 10.69 -7.60
C THR A 50 0.13 9.53 -6.82
N PHE A 51 0.09 9.55 -5.47
CA PHE A 51 0.65 8.50 -4.62
C PHE A 51 -0.05 7.15 -4.81
N HIS A 52 -1.33 7.18 -5.12
CA HIS A 52 -2.19 6.00 -5.23
C HIS A 52 -2.05 5.24 -6.57
N ARG A 53 -1.32 5.79 -7.55
CA ARG A 53 -1.06 5.14 -8.85
C ARG A 53 0.44 5.22 -9.13
N ARG A 54 1.08 4.06 -9.31
CA ARG A 54 2.55 4.00 -9.39
C ARG A 54 3.00 3.07 -10.51
N ASN A 55 4.20 3.32 -11.03
CA ASN A 55 4.87 2.45 -11.98
C ASN A 55 6.09 1.78 -11.33
N LEU A 56 6.27 0.50 -11.56
CA LEU A 56 7.46 -0.24 -11.16
C LEU A 56 8.69 0.27 -11.94
N GLN A 57 9.83 0.24 -11.30
CA GLN A 57 11.09 0.53 -11.96
C GLN A 57 11.66 -0.76 -12.57
N LYS A 58 12.44 -0.62 -13.64
CA LYS A 58 13.02 -1.75 -14.37
C LYS A 58 13.88 -2.69 -13.50
N THR A 59 14.33 -2.21 -12.34
CA THR A 59 15.27 -2.93 -11.47
C THR A 59 14.60 -3.77 -10.39
N GLY A 60 13.26 -3.73 -10.27
CA GLY A 60 12.56 -4.53 -9.25
C GLY A 60 11.29 -3.88 -8.70
N LEU A 61 11.01 -4.12 -7.42
CA LEU A 61 9.79 -3.67 -6.73
C LEU A 61 9.74 -2.17 -6.38
N MET A 62 10.84 -1.45 -6.56
CA MET A 62 10.82 0.00 -6.39
C MET A 62 9.84 0.63 -7.37
N SER A 63 9.03 1.55 -6.90
CA SER A 63 8.01 2.21 -7.71
C SER A 63 8.12 3.74 -7.64
N LYS A 64 7.62 4.40 -8.68
CA LYS A 64 7.48 5.86 -8.75
C LYS A 64 6.02 6.20 -8.99
N ASN A 65 5.55 7.29 -8.39
CA ASN A 65 4.22 7.82 -8.65
C ASN A 65 4.04 8.16 -10.12
N CYS A 66 2.84 7.93 -10.63
CA CYS A 66 2.43 8.47 -11.93
C CYS A 66 2.50 10.00 -11.89
N THR A 67 2.86 10.60 -13.01
CA THR A 67 3.05 12.06 -13.11
C THR A 67 1.73 12.77 -13.40
N GLU A 68 1.58 14.02 -12.96
CA GLU A 68 0.40 14.83 -13.30
C GLU A 68 0.20 14.98 -14.82
N GLN A 69 1.27 14.90 -15.62
CA GLN A 69 1.17 14.91 -17.08
C GLN A 69 0.43 13.70 -17.62
N GLN A 70 0.55 12.52 -17.00
CA GLN A 70 -0.20 11.32 -17.41
C GLN A 70 -1.70 11.52 -17.20
N TYR A 71 -2.11 12.22 -16.14
CA TYR A 71 -3.53 12.54 -15.87
C TYR A 71 -4.14 13.57 -16.83
N ARG A 72 -3.37 14.14 -17.77
CA ARG A 72 -3.91 14.96 -18.87
C ARG A 72 -4.36 14.11 -20.07
N GLN A 73 -4.07 12.82 -20.10
CA GLN A 73 -4.51 11.88 -21.10
C GLN A 73 -5.89 11.32 -20.70
N PRO A 74 -6.73 10.90 -21.64
CA PRO A 74 -8.00 10.25 -21.33
C PRO A 74 -7.84 8.99 -20.49
N CYS A 75 -6.76 8.23 -20.74
CA CYS A 75 -6.35 7.06 -19.95
C CYS A 75 -4.85 6.82 -20.09
N PHE A 76 -4.29 6.13 -19.11
CA PHE A 76 -2.88 5.69 -19.13
C PHE A 76 -2.72 4.42 -18.31
N ALA A 77 -1.64 3.66 -18.56
CA ALA A 77 -1.36 2.45 -17.82
C ALA A 77 -0.45 2.71 -16.60
N CYS A 78 -0.73 2.00 -15.49
CA CYS A 78 0.18 1.93 -14.34
C CYS A 78 0.28 0.48 -13.83
N ASP A 79 1.27 0.23 -12.95
CA ASP A 79 1.57 -1.12 -12.48
C ASP A 79 0.98 -1.41 -11.10
N ILE A 80 0.82 -0.38 -10.27
CA ILE A 80 0.31 -0.47 -8.90
C ILE A 80 -0.80 0.55 -8.71
N ALA A 81 -1.91 0.11 -8.14
CA ALA A 81 -3.03 0.95 -7.72
C ALA A 81 -3.41 0.64 -6.28
N SER A 82 -3.78 1.65 -5.48
CA SER A 82 -4.39 1.40 -4.16
C SER A 82 -5.79 0.84 -4.31
N PHE A 83 -6.32 0.22 -3.27
CA PHE A 83 -7.69 -0.27 -3.22
C PHE A 83 -8.73 0.84 -3.37
N CYS A 84 -8.33 2.09 -3.16
CA CYS A 84 -9.20 3.23 -3.32
C CYS A 84 -9.60 3.44 -4.80
N GLY A 85 -10.76 2.90 -5.18
CA GLY A 85 -11.31 2.96 -6.53
C GLY A 85 -10.67 1.97 -7.51
N MET A 86 -10.30 0.79 -7.07
CA MET A 86 -9.81 -0.29 -7.92
C MET A 86 -10.99 -1.09 -8.46
N VAL A 87 -11.04 -1.30 -9.78
CA VAL A 87 -12.03 -2.16 -10.44
C VAL A 87 -11.33 -3.30 -11.16
N LEU A 88 -11.79 -4.52 -10.92
CA LEU A 88 -11.19 -5.74 -11.47
C LEU A 88 -12.23 -6.60 -12.16
N ASP A 89 -11.90 -7.18 -13.31
CA ASP A 89 -12.67 -8.25 -13.93
C ASP A 89 -12.70 -9.47 -13.01
N MET A 90 -13.85 -10.07 -12.83
CA MET A 90 -14.01 -11.23 -11.95
C MET A 90 -13.21 -12.45 -12.41
N ASP A 91 -13.00 -12.61 -13.71
CA ASP A 91 -12.14 -13.69 -14.21
C ASP A 91 -10.69 -13.55 -13.76
N LEU A 92 -10.17 -12.32 -13.73
CA LEU A 92 -8.86 -12.04 -13.16
C LEU A 92 -8.83 -12.38 -11.67
N VAL A 93 -9.85 -11.94 -10.91
CA VAL A 93 -9.95 -12.23 -9.47
C VAL A 93 -10.04 -13.73 -9.19
N ARG A 94 -10.81 -14.48 -10.00
CA ARG A 94 -10.87 -15.96 -9.90
C ARG A 94 -9.51 -16.61 -10.16
N GLN A 95 -8.72 -16.04 -11.06
CA GLN A 95 -7.41 -16.57 -11.45
C GLN A 95 -6.34 -16.30 -10.38
N ILE A 96 -6.29 -15.08 -9.83
CA ILE A 96 -5.25 -14.66 -8.89
C ILE A 96 -5.64 -14.85 -7.41
N GLY A 97 -6.90 -15.14 -7.12
CA GLY A 97 -7.44 -15.23 -5.76
C GLY A 97 -7.76 -13.87 -5.14
N LEU A 98 -8.21 -13.87 -3.90
CA LEU A 98 -8.50 -12.67 -3.11
C LEU A 98 -7.23 -12.04 -2.54
N PRO A 99 -7.26 -10.76 -2.13
CA PRO A 99 -6.20 -10.16 -1.34
C PRO A 99 -5.89 -10.99 -0.10
N HIS A 100 -4.64 -11.04 0.31
CA HIS A 100 -4.21 -11.75 1.51
C HIS A 100 -4.73 -11.06 2.78
N ALA A 101 -5.65 -11.69 3.50
CA ALA A 101 -6.28 -11.12 4.69
C ALA A 101 -5.27 -10.82 5.82
N GLU A 102 -4.17 -11.56 5.89
CA GLU A 102 -3.10 -11.38 6.86
C GLU A 102 -2.34 -10.07 6.70
N TYR A 103 -2.39 -9.42 5.54
CA TYR A 103 -1.78 -8.09 5.38
C TYR A 103 -2.47 -7.05 6.25
N PHE A 104 -3.78 -7.11 6.41
CA PHE A 104 -4.61 -6.29 7.28
C PHE A 104 -4.52 -4.78 7.03
N ILE A 105 -3.33 -4.19 6.99
CA ILE A 105 -3.09 -2.77 6.72
C ILE A 105 -1.66 -2.58 6.17
N TRP A 106 -1.54 -1.74 5.14
CA TRP A 106 -0.34 -1.39 4.40
C TRP A 106 0.27 -2.56 3.61
N TYR A 107 0.62 -2.29 2.40
CA TYR A 107 1.14 -3.21 1.38
C TYR A 107 0.14 -4.25 0.86
N ASP A 108 -1.06 -4.32 1.38
CA ASP A 108 -2.16 -5.18 0.90
C ASP A 108 -2.53 -4.87 -0.55
N ASP A 109 -2.73 -3.59 -0.87
CA ASP A 109 -2.97 -3.09 -2.22
C ASP A 109 -1.76 -3.29 -3.15
N THR A 110 -0.56 -3.08 -2.62
CA THR A 110 0.68 -3.20 -3.38
C THR A 110 0.97 -4.65 -3.72
N GLU A 111 0.87 -5.55 -2.76
CA GLU A 111 1.04 -6.99 -2.97
C GLU A 111 0.02 -7.50 -4.00
N TYR A 112 -1.26 -7.13 -3.83
CA TYR A 112 -2.30 -7.54 -4.76
C TYR A 112 -2.07 -7.00 -6.17
N SER A 113 -1.60 -5.75 -6.28
CA SER A 113 -1.21 -5.16 -7.57
C SER A 113 -0.06 -5.91 -8.23
N LEU A 114 0.92 -6.42 -7.47
CA LEU A 114 2.01 -7.23 -8.02
C LEU A 114 1.51 -8.57 -8.60
N ARG A 115 0.53 -9.22 -7.97
CA ARG A 115 -0.13 -10.40 -8.54
C ARG A 115 -0.91 -10.07 -9.81
N ILE A 116 -1.65 -8.95 -9.81
CA ILE A 116 -2.36 -8.45 -10.98
C ILE A 116 -1.38 -8.17 -12.12
N HIS A 117 -0.24 -7.54 -11.81
CA HIS A 117 0.76 -7.14 -12.80
C HIS A 117 1.35 -8.32 -13.60
N GLN A 118 1.29 -9.53 -13.08
CA GLN A 118 1.71 -10.74 -13.80
C GLN A 118 0.79 -11.07 -14.99
N TYR A 119 -0.43 -10.54 -15.02
CA TYR A 119 -1.43 -10.83 -16.04
C TYR A 119 -1.81 -9.60 -16.85
N THR A 120 -1.90 -8.45 -16.23
CA THR A 120 -2.31 -7.18 -16.87
C THR A 120 -1.75 -6.00 -16.10
N ARG A 121 -1.74 -4.83 -16.72
CA ARG A 121 -1.52 -3.55 -16.05
C ARG A 121 -2.88 -2.93 -15.69
N PHE A 122 -2.89 -1.98 -14.77
CA PHE A 122 -4.06 -1.14 -14.56
C PHE A 122 -4.21 -0.12 -15.68
N LEU A 123 -5.43 0.05 -16.19
CA LEU A 123 -5.80 1.20 -17.00
C LEU A 123 -6.39 2.27 -16.07
N VAL A 124 -5.70 3.38 -15.91
CA VAL A 124 -6.23 4.54 -15.19
C VAL A 124 -7.12 5.33 -16.15
N VAL A 125 -8.41 5.46 -15.83
CA VAL A 125 -9.40 6.23 -16.56
C VAL A 125 -9.53 7.58 -15.89
N THR A 126 -9.04 8.65 -16.54
CA THR A 126 -8.89 9.94 -15.88
C THR A 126 -10.22 10.64 -15.62
N ALA A 127 -11.25 10.37 -16.41
CA ALA A 127 -12.59 10.87 -16.21
C ALA A 127 -13.34 10.18 -15.04
N ALA A 128 -12.93 8.99 -14.63
CA ALA A 128 -13.47 8.30 -13.47
C ALA A 128 -12.87 8.90 -12.19
N GLU A 129 -13.50 9.90 -11.61
CA GLU A 129 -12.98 10.62 -10.46
C GLU A 129 -13.52 10.10 -9.13
N LEU A 130 -12.70 10.18 -8.10
CA LEU A 130 -13.10 9.92 -6.71
C LEU A 130 -12.35 10.84 -5.75
N ASP A 131 -13.01 11.22 -4.67
CA ASP A 131 -12.45 12.05 -3.61
C ASP A 131 -12.11 11.19 -2.38
N HIS A 132 -10.89 11.35 -1.86
CA HIS A 132 -10.47 10.76 -0.60
C HIS A 132 -10.59 11.80 0.51
N LYS A 133 -11.40 11.51 1.52
CA LYS A 133 -11.72 12.46 2.59
C LYS A 133 -10.63 12.62 3.63
N THR A 134 -9.58 11.80 3.57
CA THR A 134 -8.43 11.94 4.46
C THR A 134 -7.72 13.28 4.19
N LYS A 135 -7.67 14.14 5.20
CA LYS A 135 -6.94 15.42 5.10
C LYS A 135 -5.43 15.15 5.03
N ARG A 136 -4.75 15.78 4.09
CA ARG A 136 -3.29 15.83 4.09
C ARG A 136 -2.81 16.50 5.38
N THR A 137 -2.32 15.72 6.32
CA THR A 137 -1.67 16.28 7.51
C THR A 137 -0.33 16.87 7.11
N SER A 138 -0.16 18.20 7.27
CA SER A 138 1.16 18.83 7.19
C SER A 138 2.05 18.20 8.26
N VAL A 139 3.05 17.43 7.83
CA VAL A 139 3.98 16.76 8.75
C VAL A 139 4.92 17.81 9.34
N THR A 140 4.46 18.53 10.38
CA THR A 140 5.29 19.48 11.14
C THR A 140 6.08 18.81 12.28
N LYS A 141 5.77 17.54 12.60
CA LYS A 141 6.46 16.79 13.66
C LYS A 141 7.00 15.47 13.10
N PRO A 142 8.19 14.99 13.56
CA PRO A 142 8.67 13.68 13.18
C PRO A 142 7.63 12.63 13.54
N ARG A 143 7.27 11.79 12.57
CA ARG A 143 6.32 10.70 12.77
C ARG A 143 6.87 9.75 13.85
N ARG A 144 6.06 9.48 14.85
CA ARG A 144 6.37 8.45 15.85
C ARG A 144 5.81 7.12 15.37
N TYR A 145 6.58 6.06 15.59
CA TYR A 145 6.11 4.71 15.33
C TYR A 145 4.86 4.40 16.14
N ASP A 146 3.89 3.75 15.50
CA ASP A 146 2.69 3.22 16.13
C ASP A 146 2.52 1.73 15.78
N TRP A 147 1.42 1.13 16.20
CA TRP A 147 1.16 -0.29 15.96
C TRP A 147 1.11 -0.66 14.46
N LYS A 148 0.78 0.29 13.58
CA LYS A 148 0.76 0.09 12.12
C LYS A 148 2.16 -0.15 11.55
N ASP A 149 3.19 0.39 12.20
CA ASP A 149 4.58 0.18 11.76
C ASP A 149 5.05 -1.27 11.90
N TYR A 150 4.42 -2.06 12.79
CA TYR A 150 4.60 -3.51 12.81
C TYR A 150 4.21 -4.13 11.46
N TYR A 151 3.03 -3.77 10.95
CA TYR A 151 2.55 -4.25 9.65
C TYR A 151 3.40 -3.73 8.50
N ALA A 152 3.81 -2.47 8.54
CA ALA A 152 4.68 -1.91 7.52
C ALA A 152 5.97 -2.71 7.34
N VAL A 153 6.62 -3.08 8.44
CA VAL A 153 7.86 -3.89 8.41
C VAL A 153 7.55 -5.32 7.99
N ARG A 154 6.56 -5.97 8.61
CA ARG A 154 6.20 -7.37 8.34
C ARG A 154 5.75 -7.57 6.89
N ASN A 155 4.79 -6.77 6.43
CA ASN A 155 4.18 -6.93 5.12
C ASN A 155 5.17 -6.60 3.99
N ARG A 156 6.02 -5.56 4.19
CA ARG A 156 7.11 -5.29 3.25
C ARG A 156 8.07 -6.47 3.13
N MET A 157 8.44 -7.10 4.24
CA MET A 157 9.29 -8.28 4.22
C MET A 157 8.63 -9.43 3.46
N LEU A 158 7.36 -9.73 3.76
CA LEU A 158 6.59 -10.78 3.07
C LEU A 158 6.52 -10.52 1.57
N MET A 159 6.09 -9.33 1.18
CA MET A 159 5.98 -8.92 -0.23
C MET A 159 7.32 -9.03 -0.98
N VAL A 160 8.42 -8.59 -0.35
CA VAL A 160 9.75 -8.66 -0.97
C VAL A 160 10.25 -10.11 -1.05
N GLU A 161 9.94 -10.95 -0.08
CA GLU A 161 10.30 -12.38 -0.15
C GLU A 161 9.55 -13.10 -1.27
N GLU A 162 8.28 -12.78 -1.48
CA GLU A 162 7.41 -13.41 -2.45
C GLU A 162 7.67 -12.92 -3.89
N HIS A 163 7.74 -11.62 -4.08
CA HIS A 163 7.78 -10.99 -5.40
C HIS A 163 9.15 -10.39 -5.77
N GLY A 164 10.03 -10.19 -4.79
CA GLY A 164 11.29 -9.50 -4.98
C GLY A 164 12.40 -10.35 -5.59
N ASN A 165 13.18 -9.73 -6.44
CA ASN A 165 14.44 -10.31 -6.93
C ASN A 165 15.56 -10.18 -5.87
N PHE A 166 16.76 -10.67 -6.19
CA PHE A 166 17.92 -10.60 -5.29
C PHE A 166 18.26 -9.16 -4.87
N ILE A 167 18.12 -8.20 -5.78
CA ILE A 167 18.40 -6.78 -5.51
C ILE A 167 17.36 -6.23 -4.51
N ASP A 168 16.07 -6.50 -4.75
CA ASP A 168 14.99 -6.07 -3.86
C ASP A 168 15.17 -6.61 -2.45
N LYS A 169 15.51 -7.89 -2.33
CA LYS A 169 15.78 -8.53 -1.03
C LYS A 169 16.96 -7.89 -0.34
N SER A 170 18.06 -7.69 -1.07
CA SER A 170 19.27 -7.04 -0.52
C SER A 170 19.00 -5.62 -0.05
N VAL A 171 18.33 -4.81 -0.88
CA VAL A 171 17.95 -3.43 -0.52
C VAL A 171 17.02 -3.42 0.69
N ASN A 172 16.03 -4.30 0.76
CA ASN A 172 15.11 -4.39 1.89
C ASN A 172 15.84 -4.73 3.19
N TYR A 173 16.77 -5.69 3.18
CA TYR A 173 17.53 -6.05 4.37
C TYR A 173 18.50 -4.97 4.80
N LEU A 174 19.15 -4.28 3.87
CA LEU A 174 20.04 -3.15 4.17
C LEU A 174 19.24 -1.97 4.76
N ASP A 175 18.10 -1.63 4.16
CA ASP A 175 17.21 -0.59 4.67
C ASP A 175 16.71 -0.93 6.10
N LEU A 176 16.26 -2.17 6.31
CA LEU A 176 15.83 -2.65 7.62
C LEU A 176 16.97 -2.56 8.65
N PHE A 177 18.19 -2.92 8.27
CA PHE A 177 19.34 -2.84 9.15
C PHE A 177 19.69 -1.39 9.49
N PHE A 178 19.86 -0.52 8.50
CA PHE A 178 20.35 0.84 8.76
C PHE A 178 19.25 1.76 9.31
N HIS A 179 18.09 1.77 8.71
CA HIS A 179 17.03 2.73 9.06
C HIS A 179 16.15 2.29 10.22
N VAL A 180 16.16 1.02 10.58
CA VAL A 180 15.35 0.51 11.67
C VAL A 180 16.22 0.00 12.83
N ILE A 181 17.06 -1.00 12.62
CA ILE A 181 17.82 -1.64 13.69
C ILE A 181 18.94 -0.72 14.20
N PHE A 182 19.81 -0.26 13.29
CA PHE A 182 20.96 0.57 13.65
C PHE A 182 20.53 1.94 14.21
N ARG A 183 19.56 2.59 13.59
CA ARG A 183 19.00 3.86 14.09
C ARG A 183 18.40 3.69 15.50
N ASN A 184 17.64 2.64 15.74
CA ASN A 184 17.07 2.34 17.06
C ASN A 184 18.14 2.11 18.13
N TRP A 185 19.20 1.39 17.76
CA TRP A 185 20.35 1.17 18.63
C TRP A 185 21.04 2.50 18.96
N LEU A 186 21.34 3.33 17.95
CA LEU A 186 21.99 4.63 18.14
C LEU A 186 21.15 5.57 19.00
N PHE A 187 19.85 5.69 18.74
CA PHE A 187 18.94 6.56 19.50
C PHE A 187 18.75 6.05 20.93
N GLY A 188 18.85 4.77 21.16
CA GLY A 188 18.89 4.18 22.50
C GLY A 188 20.14 4.58 23.28
N LEU A 189 21.31 4.62 22.63
CA LEU A 189 22.57 5.04 23.25
C LEU A 189 22.58 6.52 23.64
N ILE A 190 22.14 7.40 22.74
CA ILE A 190 22.14 8.85 22.99
C ILE A 190 20.91 9.32 23.79
N LYS A 191 20.03 8.39 24.20
CA LYS A 191 18.81 8.69 24.96
C LYS A 191 18.02 9.88 24.38
N LYS A 192 17.81 9.89 23.08
CA LYS A 192 17.17 10.99 22.37
C LYS A 192 15.78 11.29 22.95
N ASP A 193 15.58 12.50 23.45
CA ASP A 193 14.34 12.93 24.07
C ASP A 193 13.13 12.76 23.17
N GLY A 194 12.01 12.27 23.75
CA GLY A 194 10.77 12.06 23.04
C GLY A 194 10.75 10.86 22.08
N TYR A 195 11.82 10.09 22.03
CA TYR A 195 11.95 8.89 21.20
C TYR A 195 11.80 7.62 22.01
N ASP A 196 10.74 6.84 21.72
CA ASP A 196 10.47 5.55 22.41
C ASP A 196 11.13 4.39 21.67
N TRP A 197 12.47 4.35 21.73
CA TRP A 197 13.27 3.32 21.07
C TRP A 197 12.97 1.90 21.56
N LYS A 198 12.50 1.72 22.81
CA LYS A 198 12.12 0.42 23.35
C LYS A 198 10.87 -0.11 22.68
N TYR A 199 9.87 0.76 22.49
CA TYR A 199 8.64 0.41 21.79
C TYR A 199 8.90 0.08 20.32
N GLU A 200 9.63 0.94 19.60
CA GLU A 200 9.98 0.70 18.20
C GLU A 200 10.76 -0.60 18.02
N ARG A 201 11.75 -0.85 18.87
CA ARG A 201 12.53 -2.11 18.83
C ARG A 201 11.62 -3.33 19.05
N ARG A 202 10.64 -3.27 19.96
CA ARG A 202 9.67 -4.36 20.17
C ARG A 202 8.82 -4.60 18.92
N LEU A 203 8.31 -3.54 18.29
CA LEU A 203 7.54 -3.64 17.05
C LEU A 203 8.33 -4.33 15.94
N VAL A 204 9.53 -3.84 15.67
CA VAL A 204 10.37 -4.36 14.59
C VAL A 204 10.80 -5.80 14.85
N ASN A 205 11.25 -6.12 16.07
CA ASN A 205 11.64 -7.48 16.41
C ASN A 205 10.46 -8.46 16.32
N ALA A 206 9.24 -8.03 16.70
CA ALA A 206 8.05 -8.83 16.54
C ALA A 206 7.73 -9.05 15.08
N ALA A 207 7.80 -8.01 14.25
CA ALA A 207 7.58 -8.09 12.81
C ALA A 207 8.55 -9.09 12.14
N ILE A 208 9.85 -8.95 12.40
CA ILE A 208 10.88 -9.85 11.84
C ILE A 208 10.66 -11.29 12.29
N ARG A 209 10.41 -11.51 13.58
CA ARG A 209 10.20 -12.84 14.13
C ARG A 209 8.95 -13.51 13.53
N ASN A 210 7.84 -12.77 13.45
CA ASN A 210 6.57 -13.31 12.94
C ASN A 210 6.65 -13.61 11.45
N THR A 211 7.32 -12.76 10.66
CA THR A 211 7.60 -13.05 9.24
C THR A 211 8.39 -14.36 9.10
N ARG A 212 9.49 -14.52 9.84
CA ARG A 212 10.35 -15.71 9.76
C ARG A 212 9.69 -17.00 10.26
N SER A 213 8.77 -16.90 11.21
CA SER A 213 8.07 -18.06 11.78
C SER A 213 6.77 -18.41 11.05
N GLY A 214 6.37 -17.65 10.04
CA GLY A 214 5.09 -17.83 9.35
C GLY A 214 3.86 -17.51 10.22
N LYS A 215 4.04 -16.85 11.38
CA LYS A 215 2.92 -16.43 12.25
C LYS A 215 2.38 -15.09 11.76
N LEU A 216 1.33 -15.15 10.96
CA LEU A 216 0.73 -13.98 10.31
C LEU A 216 -0.52 -13.45 11.01
N GLU A 217 -0.69 -13.80 12.28
CA GLU A 217 -1.80 -13.31 13.10
C GLU A 217 -1.80 -11.78 13.20
N ASN A 218 -2.99 -11.20 13.25
CA ASN A 218 -3.15 -9.77 13.46
C ASN A 218 -2.81 -9.43 14.91
N VAL A 219 -1.77 -8.62 15.08
CA VAL A 219 -1.22 -8.25 16.39
C VAL A 219 -1.27 -6.75 16.58
N ILE A 220 -1.83 -6.29 17.69
CA ILE A 220 -1.74 -4.90 18.14
C ILE A 220 -0.73 -4.81 19.27
N ILE A 221 0.42 -4.21 19.01
CA ILE A 221 1.46 -3.99 20.01
C ILE A 221 1.26 -2.59 20.59
N THR A 222 0.84 -2.50 21.84
CA THR A 222 0.60 -1.24 22.54
C THR A 222 1.88 -0.72 23.21
N ARG A 223 1.97 0.61 23.38
CA ARG A 223 2.97 1.22 24.27
C ARG A 223 2.65 0.84 25.70
N GLU A 224 3.66 0.46 26.48
CA GLU A 224 3.49 0.40 27.91
C GLU A 224 3.15 1.79 28.43
N ARG A 225 2.10 1.91 29.26
CA ARG A 225 1.86 3.17 29.98
C ARG A 225 3.14 3.41 30.80
N GLN A 226 3.85 4.50 30.50
CA GLN A 226 4.85 5.01 31.43
C GLN A 226 4.10 5.23 32.74
N GLY A 227 4.38 4.38 33.73
CA GLY A 227 3.80 4.53 35.04
C GLY A 227 4.05 5.97 35.47
N SER A 228 2.97 6.67 35.85
CA SER A 228 3.03 7.94 36.56
C SER A 228 3.72 7.67 37.89
N TYR A 229 5.04 7.69 37.93
CA TYR A 229 5.72 7.92 39.18
C TYR A 229 5.49 9.41 39.50
N GLY A 230 4.35 9.63 40.11
CA GLY A 230 4.13 10.84 40.87
C GLY A 230 5.07 10.87 42.07
N LYS A 231 5.76 11.91 42.22
CA LYS A 231 5.77 12.80 43.39
C LYS A 231 6.84 13.83 43.16
#